data_0ef923917c7067c6f8db88df617aadc3
#
_entry.id   0ef923917c7067c6f8db88df617aadc3
#
_cell.length_a   1.000
_cell.length_b   1.000
_cell.length_c   1.000
_cell.angle_alpha   90.00
_cell.angle_beta   90.00
_cell.angle_gamma   90.00
#
_symmetry.space_group_name_H-M   'P 1'
#
loop_
_entity.id
_entity.type
_entity.pdbx_description
1 polymer ?
#
loop_
_entity_poly.entity_id
_entity_poly.type
_entity_poly.pdbx_seq_one_letter_code
_entity_poly.pdbx_strand_id
1 'polypeptide(L)'
;DIAEAVTSGPFPLSEEQSEEIIRQLESSFTTSQTLGASVRSDYQPWLAGRRASIDFFYWSRLNRYYMTTGELPPSVISTLDNVTDELLDYCGNPADEGDWSRRGMVMGHVQSGKTTNYAALICKAADAGYKVIILLAGITNSLRAQTQERLDETFIGKVSVFNPAVQTILPITNFGDGR
;
A
#
# COMPACT_ATOMS: atom_id res chain seq x y z
N ASP A 1 13.44 3.00 -12.14
CA ASP A 1 13.79 1.70 -11.57
C ASP A 1 15.23 1.74 -11.10
N ILE A 2 15.52 1.20 -9.88
CA ILE A 2 16.90 1.16 -9.34
C ILE A 2 17.81 0.40 -10.29
N ALA A 3 17.36 -0.72 -10.84
CA ALA A 3 18.10 -1.51 -11.81
C ALA A 3 18.47 -0.68 -13.05
N GLU A 4 17.55 0.13 -13.55
CA GLU A 4 17.77 1.01 -14.70
C GLU A 4 18.74 2.16 -14.37
N ALA A 5 18.64 2.74 -13.17
CA ALA A 5 19.55 3.78 -12.70
C ALA A 5 20.98 3.25 -12.48
N VAL A 6 21.11 2.01 -12.01
CA VAL A 6 22.40 1.35 -11.76
C VAL A 6 23.07 0.91 -13.08
N THR A 7 22.30 0.48 -14.08
CA THR A 7 22.83 0.03 -15.38
C THR A 7 23.07 1.16 -16.38
N SER A 8 22.31 2.27 -16.28
CA SER A 8 22.37 3.42 -17.21
C SER A 8 23.14 4.63 -16.66
N GLY A 9 23.76 4.50 -15.49
CA GLY A 9 24.52 5.57 -14.85
C GLY A 9 25.82 5.94 -15.59
N PRO A 10 26.46 7.06 -15.23
CA PRO A 10 27.69 7.54 -15.85
C PRO A 10 28.89 6.59 -15.67
N PHE A 11 28.75 5.59 -14.81
CA PHE A 11 29.71 4.51 -14.59
C PHE A 11 28.99 3.18 -14.77
N PRO A 12 28.98 2.57 -15.96
CA PRO A 12 28.34 1.30 -16.20
C PRO A 12 28.96 0.21 -15.31
N LEU A 13 28.18 -0.33 -14.42
CA LEU A 13 28.56 -1.48 -13.60
C LEU A 13 28.38 -2.77 -14.41
N SER A 14 29.18 -3.79 -14.14
CA SER A 14 28.89 -5.12 -14.68
C SER A 14 27.57 -5.66 -14.14
N GLU A 15 26.95 -6.59 -14.87
CA GLU A 15 25.68 -7.21 -14.46
C GLU A 15 25.80 -7.83 -13.06
N GLU A 16 26.92 -8.50 -12.78
CA GLU A 16 27.23 -9.12 -11.49
C GLU A 16 27.37 -8.09 -10.34
N GLN A 17 28.01 -6.94 -10.62
CA GLN A 17 28.13 -5.84 -9.66
C GLN A 17 26.79 -5.16 -9.41
N SER A 18 25.96 -5.04 -10.43
CA SER A 18 24.61 -4.48 -10.31
C SER A 18 23.71 -5.36 -9.44
N GLU A 19 23.75 -6.67 -9.66
CA GLU A 19 22.99 -7.65 -8.85
C GLU A 19 23.44 -7.64 -7.38
N GLU A 20 24.74 -7.57 -7.12
CA GLU A 20 25.26 -7.53 -5.76
C GLU A 20 24.85 -6.24 -5.03
N ILE A 21 24.89 -5.08 -5.69
CA ILE A 21 24.44 -3.81 -5.12
C ILE A 21 22.94 -3.84 -4.84
N ILE A 22 22.14 -4.36 -5.76
CA ILE A 22 20.71 -4.52 -5.57
C ILE A 22 20.43 -5.43 -4.36
N ARG A 23 21.13 -6.57 -4.28
CA ARG A 23 20.99 -7.50 -3.16
C ARG A 23 21.40 -6.86 -1.82
N GLN A 24 22.46 -6.07 -1.78
CA GLN A 24 22.90 -5.38 -0.57
C GLN A 24 21.89 -4.30 -0.15
N LEU A 25 21.38 -3.54 -1.10
CA LEU A 25 20.32 -2.56 -0.83
C LEU A 25 19.05 -3.24 -0.31
N GLU A 26 18.60 -4.31 -0.95
CA GLU A 26 17.42 -5.07 -0.51
C GLU A 26 17.62 -5.71 0.87
N SER A 27 18.83 -6.20 1.17
CA SER A 27 19.15 -6.78 2.49
C SER A 27 19.15 -5.75 3.62
N SER A 28 19.32 -4.48 3.30
CA SER A 28 19.24 -3.39 4.30
C SER A 28 17.80 -3.10 4.76
N PHE A 29 16.80 -3.60 4.04
CA PHE A 29 15.39 -3.46 4.40
C PHE A 29 14.87 -4.73 5.07
N THR A 30 14.13 -4.56 6.15
CA THR A 30 13.56 -5.68 6.93
C THR A 30 12.30 -6.29 6.31
N THR A 31 11.71 -5.61 5.31
CA THR A 31 10.45 -6.04 4.67
C THR A 31 10.74 -6.55 3.27
N SER A 32 10.36 -7.79 3.01
CA SER A 32 10.35 -8.37 1.65
C SER A 32 8.93 -8.78 1.28
N GLN A 33 8.55 -8.52 0.04
CA GLN A 33 7.25 -8.90 -0.49
C GLN A 33 7.42 -9.54 -1.86
N THR A 34 6.84 -10.72 -2.04
CA THR A 34 6.83 -11.43 -3.32
C THR A 34 5.39 -11.61 -3.79
N LEU A 35 5.20 -11.69 -5.11
CA LEU A 35 3.91 -12.05 -5.69
C LEU A 35 3.53 -13.45 -5.21
N GLY A 36 2.39 -13.54 -4.52
CA GLY A 36 1.81 -14.81 -4.09
C GLY A 36 0.97 -15.46 -5.19
N ALA A 37 0.66 -16.73 -5.01
CA ALA A 37 -0.34 -17.40 -5.85
C ALA A 37 -1.75 -16.92 -5.46
N SER A 38 -2.57 -16.59 -6.44
CA SER A 38 -3.99 -16.29 -6.24
C SER A 38 -4.87 -17.47 -6.72
N VAL A 39 -5.85 -17.84 -5.91
CA VAL A 39 -6.89 -18.81 -6.28
C VAL A 39 -8.20 -18.06 -6.43
N ARG A 40 -8.80 -18.17 -7.60
CA ARG A 40 -10.01 -17.41 -7.98
C ARG A 40 -11.21 -18.33 -8.08
N SER A 41 -12.35 -17.82 -7.70
CA SER A 41 -13.65 -18.24 -8.23
C SER A 41 -14.08 -17.31 -9.37
N ASP A 42 -15.19 -17.59 -10.02
CA ASP A 42 -15.71 -16.76 -11.10
C ASP A 42 -15.86 -15.28 -10.69
N TYR A 43 -15.10 -14.42 -11.33
CA TYR A 43 -15.21 -12.98 -11.19
C TYR A 43 -15.02 -12.29 -12.54
N GLN A 44 -15.58 -11.10 -12.69
CA GLN A 44 -15.39 -10.28 -13.88
C GLN A 44 -14.27 -9.26 -13.60
N PRO A 45 -13.12 -9.33 -14.33
CA PRO A 45 -12.09 -8.31 -14.23
C PRO A 45 -12.64 -6.94 -14.65
N TRP A 46 -12.40 -5.92 -13.84
CA TRP A 46 -12.94 -4.59 -14.11
C TRP A 46 -11.89 -3.48 -14.03
N LEU A 47 -10.88 -3.66 -13.19
CA LEU A 47 -9.92 -2.60 -12.90
C LEU A 47 -9.13 -2.18 -14.13
N ALA A 48 -8.68 -3.14 -14.94
CA ALA A 48 -7.91 -2.85 -16.17
C ALA A 48 -8.65 -1.90 -17.10
N GLY A 49 -9.97 -2.05 -17.24
CA GLY A 49 -10.82 -1.19 -18.07
C GLY A 49 -11.05 0.20 -17.51
N ARG A 50 -10.92 0.38 -16.19
CA ARG A 50 -11.18 1.64 -15.51
C ARG A 50 -9.92 2.34 -14.97
N ARG A 51 -8.80 1.64 -14.90
CA ARG A 51 -7.58 2.13 -14.25
C ARG A 51 -7.15 3.52 -14.73
N ALA A 52 -7.26 3.78 -16.04
CA ALA A 52 -6.91 5.07 -16.63
C ALA A 52 -7.87 6.22 -16.25
N SER A 53 -9.08 5.91 -15.80
CA SER A 53 -10.10 6.90 -15.39
C SER A 53 -10.13 7.13 -13.88
N ILE A 54 -9.39 6.35 -13.10
CA ILE A 54 -9.31 6.49 -11.64
C ILE A 54 -8.20 7.48 -11.30
N ASP A 55 -8.56 8.53 -10.54
CA ASP A 55 -7.58 9.40 -9.93
C ASP A 55 -7.04 8.73 -8.66
N PHE A 56 -5.85 8.14 -8.77
CA PHE A 56 -5.19 7.47 -7.65
C PHE A 56 -4.56 8.47 -6.67
N PHE A 57 -5.35 9.35 -6.10
CA PHE A 57 -4.91 10.38 -5.17
C PHE A 57 -4.32 9.80 -3.86
N TYR A 58 -5.08 8.95 -3.17
CA TYR A 58 -4.65 8.34 -1.90
C TYR A 58 -3.47 7.41 -2.08
N TRP A 59 -3.51 6.58 -3.12
CA TRP A 59 -2.40 5.69 -3.45
C TRP A 59 -1.13 6.45 -3.83
N SER A 60 -1.22 7.46 -4.68
CA SER A 60 -0.05 8.26 -5.08
C SER A 60 0.60 8.96 -3.91
N ARG A 61 -0.20 9.43 -2.94
CA ARG A 61 0.29 10.04 -1.71
C ARG A 61 1.01 9.03 -0.83
N LEU A 62 0.43 7.83 -0.63
CA LEU A 62 1.05 6.75 0.15
C LEU A 62 2.34 6.27 -0.49
N ASN A 63 2.34 6.08 -1.82
CA ASN A 63 3.53 5.71 -2.58
C ASN A 63 4.66 6.75 -2.37
N ARG A 64 4.35 8.04 -2.50
CA ARG A 64 5.30 9.13 -2.26
C ARG A 64 5.83 9.10 -0.82
N TYR A 65 4.97 8.85 0.16
CA TYR A 65 5.37 8.70 1.55
C TYR A 65 6.43 7.60 1.70
N TYR A 66 6.18 6.39 1.21
CA TYR A 66 7.15 5.29 1.30
C TYR A 66 8.45 5.57 0.55
N MET A 67 8.37 6.21 -0.62
CA MET A 67 9.55 6.62 -1.39
C MET A 67 10.39 7.67 -0.66
N THR A 68 9.73 8.59 0.06
CA THR A 68 10.41 9.70 0.74
C THR A 68 11.00 9.28 2.08
N THR A 69 10.29 8.45 2.83
CA THR A 69 10.75 7.97 4.15
C THR A 69 11.78 6.85 4.04
N GLY A 70 11.80 6.15 2.92
CA GLY A 70 12.66 4.97 2.75
C GLY A 70 12.24 3.77 3.61
N GLU A 71 10.99 3.76 4.12
CA GLU A 71 10.49 2.62 4.91
C GLU A 71 10.41 1.32 4.11
N LEU A 72 10.20 1.44 2.80
CA LEU A 72 10.10 0.30 1.89
C LEU A 72 11.05 0.48 0.71
N PRO A 73 11.72 -0.62 0.28
CA PRO A 73 12.48 -0.59 -0.97
C PRO A 73 11.57 -0.38 -2.17
N PRO A 74 12.05 0.28 -3.24
CA PRO A 74 11.26 0.52 -4.44
C PRO A 74 10.69 -0.75 -5.08
N SER A 75 11.42 -1.87 -5.03
CA SER A 75 10.95 -3.18 -5.50
C SER A 75 9.73 -3.66 -4.73
N VAL A 76 9.72 -3.46 -3.40
CA VAL A 76 8.57 -3.79 -2.55
C VAL A 76 7.37 -2.89 -2.83
N ILE A 77 7.60 -1.60 -3.08
CA ILE A 77 6.53 -0.66 -3.43
C ILE A 77 5.90 -1.05 -4.78
N SER A 78 6.72 -1.43 -5.77
CA SER A 78 6.23 -1.91 -7.07
C SER A 78 5.42 -3.20 -6.93
N THR A 79 5.90 -4.15 -6.12
CA THR A 79 5.17 -5.39 -5.83
C THR A 79 3.85 -5.09 -5.10
N LEU A 80 3.88 -4.18 -4.14
CA LEU A 80 2.69 -3.74 -3.40
C LEU A 80 1.64 -3.13 -4.34
N ASP A 81 2.07 -2.30 -5.30
CA ASP A 81 1.18 -1.72 -6.32
C ASP A 81 0.48 -2.83 -7.12
N ASN A 82 1.23 -3.78 -7.66
CA ASN A 82 0.68 -4.87 -8.46
C ASN A 82 -0.25 -5.79 -7.66
N VAL A 83 0.17 -6.20 -6.46
CA VAL A 83 -0.64 -7.08 -5.59
C VAL A 83 -1.94 -6.40 -5.18
N THR A 84 -1.90 -5.11 -4.84
CA THR A 84 -3.11 -4.41 -4.42
C THR A 84 -4.03 -4.05 -5.58
N ASP A 85 -3.52 -3.90 -6.80
CA ASP A 85 -4.35 -3.82 -8.01
C ASP A 85 -5.09 -5.15 -8.24
N GLU A 86 -4.39 -6.28 -8.12
CA GLU A 86 -5.01 -7.60 -8.25
C GLU A 86 -6.07 -7.84 -7.18
N LEU A 87 -5.79 -7.50 -5.92
CA LEU A 87 -6.75 -7.62 -4.83
C LEU A 87 -7.97 -6.73 -5.03
N LEU A 88 -7.77 -5.49 -5.50
CA LEU A 88 -8.86 -4.57 -5.79
C LEU A 88 -9.74 -5.09 -6.94
N ASP A 89 -9.14 -5.68 -7.96
CA ASP A 89 -9.86 -6.26 -9.09
C ASP A 89 -10.74 -7.45 -8.66
N TYR A 90 -10.35 -8.21 -7.62
CA TYR A 90 -11.18 -9.26 -7.03
C TYR A 90 -12.35 -8.73 -6.19
N CYS A 91 -12.27 -7.52 -5.70
CA CYS A 91 -13.40 -6.84 -5.09
C CYS A 91 -14.40 -6.44 -6.19
N GLY A 92 -15.68 -6.29 -5.89
CA GLY A 92 -16.65 -5.84 -6.89
C GLY A 92 -16.32 -4.43 -7.40
N ASN A 93 -16.74 -4.12 -8.63
CA ASN A 93 -16.60 -2.77 -9.16
C ASN A 93 -17.60 -1.82 -8.45
N PRO A 94 -17.15 -0.78 -7.73
CA PRO A 94 -18.05 0.11 -7.00
C PRO A 94 -18.94 0.98 -7.89
N ALA A 95 -18.74 0.97 -9.21
CA ALA A 95 -19.57 1.67 -10.18
C ALA A 95 -20.67 0.79 -10.78
N ASP A 96 -20.64 -0.51 -10.55
CA ASP A 96 -21.68 -1.40 -11.04
C ASP A 96 -22.98 -1.19 -10.26
N GLU A 97 -24.10 -1.25 -10.96
CA GLU A 97 -25.44 -1.18 -10.37
C GLU A 97 -25.83 -2.54 -9.80
N GLY A 98 -26.59 -2.52 -8.70
CA GLY A 98 -27.10 -3.72 -8.04
C GLY A 98 -26.27 -4.20 -6.87
N ASP A 99 -26.74 -5.29 -6.27
CA ASP A 99 -26.09 -5.89 -5.11
C ASP A 99 -25.05 -6.91 -5.53
N TRP A 100 -23.89 -6.84 -4.90
CA TRP A 100 -22.83 -7.84 -5.08
C TRP A 100 -22.19 -8.19 -3.74
N SER A 101 -21.78 -9.43 -3.59
CA SER A 101 -21.09 -9.93 -2.41
C SER A 101 -19.82 -10.66 -2.83
N ARG A 102 -18.68 -10.18 -2.36
CA ARG A 102 -17.38 -10.81 -2.58
C ARG A 102 -16.74 -11.13 -1.24
N ARG A 103 -16.10 -12.28 -1.17
CA ARG A 103 -15.33 -12.70 0.00
C ARG A 103 -13.95 -13.10 -0.48
N GLY A 104 -12.94 -12.62 0.21
CA GLY A 104 -11.55 -12.95 -0.09
C GLY A 104 -10.76 -13.16 1.19
N MET A 105 -9.63 -13.82 1.07
CA MET A 105 -8.67 -14.00 2.15
C MET A 105 -7.28 -13.73 1.63
N VAL A 106 -6.53 -12.90 2.35
CA VAL A 106 -5.11 -12.64 2.09
C VAL A 106 -4.30 -13.29 3.19
N MET A 107 -3.44 -14.21 2.81
CA MET A 107 -2.53 -14.89 3.73
C MET A 107 -1.12 -14.31 3.61
N GLY A 108 -0.46 -14.13 4.74
CA GLY A 108 0.92 -13.69 4.79
C GLY A 108 1.57 -14.13 6.09
N HIS A 109 2.86 -14.42 6.04
CA HIS A 109 3.64 -14.76 7.21
C HIS A 109 3.68 -13.61 8.23
N VAL A 110 4.10 -13.89 9.45
CA VAL A 110 4.36 -12.86 10.45
C VAL A 110 5.45 -11.92 9.89
N GLN A 111 5.24 -10.62 10.04
CA GLN A 111 6.14 -9.56 9.52
C GLN A 111 6.23 -9.47 7.96
N SER A 112 5.28 -10.05 7.23
CA SER A 112 5.23 -9.97 5.76
C SER A 112 4.62 -8.68 5.21
N GLY A 113 4.50 -7.63 6.01
CA GLY A 113 3.92 -6.36 5.55
C GLY A 113 2.39 -6.38 5.36
N LYS A 114 1.65 -7.25 6.09
CA LYS A 114 0.18 -7.29 6.01
C LYS A 114 -0.49 -5.94 6.23
N THR A 115 0.02 -5.16 7.20
CA THR A 115 -0.51 -3.82 7.49
C THR A 115 -0.32 -2.88 6.30
N THR A 116 0.85 -2.90 5.69
CA THR A 116 1.18 -2.14 4.48
C THR A 116 0.28 -2.53 3.32
N ASN A 117 0.01 -3.83 3.16
CA ASN A 117 -0.85 -4.34 2.11
C ASN A 117 -2.29 -3.85 2.25
N TYR A 118 -2.92 -4.00 3.43
CA TYR A 118 -4.30 -3.52 3.58
C TYR A 118 -4.39 -1.99 3.57
N ALA A 119 -3.39 -1.25 4.04
CA ALA A 119 -3.37 0.21 3.94
C ALA A 119 -3.35 0.67 2.47
N ALA A 120 -2.51 0.06 1.65
CA ALA A 120 -2.47 0.33 0.22
C ALA A 120 -3.79 -0.05 -0.49
N LEU A 121 -4.37 -1.20 -0.13
CA LEU A 121 -5.67 -1.62 -0.67
C LEU A 121 -6.79 -0.65 -0.29
N ILE A 122 -6.81 -0.15 0.96
CA ILE A 122 -7.78 0.87 1.42
C ILE A 122 -7.63 2.16 0.61
N CYS A 123 -6.40 2.64 0.39
CA CYS A 123 -6.14 3.81 -0.44
C CYS A 123 -6.71 3.63 -1.85
N LYS A 124 -6.39 2.53 -2.50
CA LYS A 124 -6.87 2.24 -3.86
C LYS A 124 -8.38 2.01 -3.92
N ALA A 125 -8.97 1.38 -2.92
CA ALA A 125 -10.42 1.21 -2.84
C ALA A 125 -11.13 2.56 -2.74
N ALA A 126 -10.62 3.48 -1.91
CA ALA A 126 -11.16 4.83 -1.81
C ALA A 126 -11.03 5.58 -3.15
N ASP A 127 -9.88 5.50 -3.84
CA ASP A 127 -9.65 6.08 -5.16
C ASP A 127 -10.59 5.49 -6.22
N ALA A 128 -10.87 4.19 -6.14
CA ALA A 128 -11.79 3.51 -7.05
C ALA A 128 -13.27 3.88 -6.83
N GLY A 129 -13.59 4.52 -5.71
CA GLY A 129 -14.93 5.04 -5.41
C GLY A 129 -15.72 4.26 -4.38
N TYR A 130 -15.11 3.37 -3.61
CA TYR A 130 -15.75 2.76 -2.44
C TYR A 130 -16.12 3.82 -1.41
N LYS A 131 -17.39 3.93 -1.07
CA LYS A 131 -17.91 4.98 -0.18
C LYS A 131 -17.73 4.70 1.30
N VAL A 132 -17.70 3.41 1.67
CA VAL A 132 -17.58 2.96 3.05
C VAL A 132 -16.58 1.81 3.10
N ILE A 133 -15.58 1.95 3.94
CA ILE A 133 -14.58 0.92 4.21
C ILE A 133 -14.56 0.69 5.72
N ILE A 134 -14.85 -0.52 6.16
CA ILE A 134 -14.90 -0.87 7.58
C ILE A 134 -13.76 -1.84 7.88
N LEU A 135 -12.81 -1.41 8.71
CA LEU A 135 -11.72 -2.25 9.18
C LEU A 135 -12.00 -2.75 10.59
N LEU A 136 -12.17 -4.06 10.72
CA LEU A 136 -12.31 -4.73 12.00
C LEU A 136 -10.92 -5.14 12.49
N ALA A 137 -10.30 -4.31 13.30
CA ALA A 137 -9.00 -4.57 13.90
C ALA A 137 -9.13 -5.44 15.16
N GLY A 138 -8.00 -5.97 15.62
CA GLY A 138 -7.90 -6.96 16.70
C GLY A 138 -8.65 -6.61 18.01
N ILE A 139 -8.82 -7.64 18.84
CA ILE A 139 -9.70 -7.67 20.01
C ILE A 139 -9.22 -6.75 21.15
N THR A 140 -7.92 -6.43 21.20
CA THR A 140 -7.36 -5.61 22.28
C THR A 140 -7.32 -4.12 21.92
N ASN A 141 -7.46 -3.26 22.93
CA ASN A 141 -7.35 -1.81 22.74
C ASN A 141 -5.99 -1.39 22.18
N SER A 142 -4.91 -2.09 22.53
CA SER A 142 -3.57 -1.81 21.99
C SER A 142 -3.47 -2.10 20.50
N LEU A 143 -4.00 -3.24 20.03
CA LEU A 143 -4.02 -3.58 18.60
C LEU A 143 -4.91 -2.62 17.81
N ARG A 144 -6.04 -2.19 18.38
CA ARG A 144 -6.90 -1.19 17.77
C ARG A 144 -6.18 0.16 17.65
N ALA A 145 -5.50 0.60 18.71
CA ALA A 145 -4.75 1.85 18.70
C ALA A 145 -3.61 1.83 17.68
N GLN A 146 -2.83 0.76 17.61
CA GLN A 146 -1.78 0.59 16.59
C GLN A 146 -2.35 0.61 15.17
N THR A 147 -3.49 -0.02 14.94
CA THR A 147 -4.14 -0.01 13.62
C THR A 147 -4.64 1.38 13.25
N GLN A 148 -5.23 2.10 14.21
CA GLN A 148 -5.67 3.48 14.01
C GLN A 148 -4.49 4.39 13.67
N GLU A 149 -3.41 4.32 14.45
CA GLU A 149 -2.20 5.10 14.24
C GLU A 149 -1.61 4.86 12.84
N ARG A 150 -1.55 3.60 12.40
CA ARG A 150 -1.10 3.25 11.05
C ARG A 150 -2.00 3.79 9.95
N LEU A 151 -3.31 3.77 10.12
CA LEU A 151 -4.24 4.35 9.14
C LEU A 151 -4.19 5.89 9.14
N ASP A 152 -4.03 6.51 10.29
CA ASP A 152 -3.86 7.95 10.39
C ASP A 152 -2.62 8.40 9.62
N GLU A 153 -1.53 7.66 9.74
CA GLU A 153 -0.28 7.91 9.03
C GLU A 153 -0.41 7.65 7.52
N THR A 154 -0.93 6.48 7.14
CA THR A 154 -0.90 6.00 5.76
C THR A 154 -2.08 6.50 4.91
N PHE A 155 -3.30 6.48 5.45
CA PHE A 155 -4.51 6.85 4.72
C PHE A 155 -4.90 8.31 4.92
N ILE A 156 -4.88 8.81 6.17
CA ILE A 156 -5.23 10.21 6.45
C ILE A 156 -4.04 11.13 6.13
N GLY A 157 -2.80 10.64 6.29
CA GLY A 157 -1.57 11.42 6.09
C GLY A 157 -1.30 12.37 7.24
N LYS A 158 -1.76 12.04 8.43
CA LYS A 158 -1.52 12.75 9.68
C LYS A 158 -1.17 11.74 10.74
N VAL A 159 -0.16 12.02 11.55
CA VAL A 159 0.06 11.25 12.77
C VAL A 159 -0.80 11.88 13.86
N SER A 160 -1.81 11.18 14.31
CA SER A 160 -2.54 11.58 15.51
C SER A 160 -1.74 11.09 16.72
N VAL A 161 -1.04 12.02 17.37
CA VAL A 161 -0.53 11.76 18.71
C VAL A 161 -1.73 11.79 19.64
N PHE A 162 -2.24 10.61 20.00
CA PHE A 162 -3.24 10.51 21.03
C PHE A 162 -2.58 10.87 22.37
N ASN A 163 -2.77 12.10 22.81
CA ASN A 163 -2.43 12.50 24.17
C ASN A 163 -3.68 12.33 25.04
N PRO A 164 -3.73 11.31 25.91
CA PRO A 164 -4.90 11.06 26.76
C PRO A 164 -5.21 12.20 27.73
N ALA A 165 -4.24 13.11 27.98
CA ALA A 165 -4.42 14.29 28.84
C ALA A 165 -5.08 15.49 28.12
N VAL A 166 -5.10 15.53 26.79
CA VAL A 166 -5.50 16.74 26.04
C VAL A 166 -6.69 16.51 25.12
N GLN A 167 -7.12 15.27 24.84
CA GLN A 167 -8.17 14.94 23.87
C GLN A 167 -8.09 15.71 22.54
N THR A 168 -6.91 16.22 22.20
CA THR A 168 -6.69 17.03 21.01
C THR A 168 -5.90 16.23 20.00
N ILE A 169 -6.47 16.00 18.84
CA ILE A 169 -5.78 15.50 17.67
C ILE A 169 -4.91 16.64 17.16
N LEU A 170 -3.61 16.59 17.41
CA LEU A 170 -2.67 17.53 16.81
C LEU A 170 -2.35 17.06 15.39
N PRO A 171 -2.66 17.85 14.36
CA PRO A 171 -2.24 17.50 13.01
C PRO A 171 -0.72 17.61 12.94
N ILE A 172 -0.04 16.48 12.69
CA ILE A 172 1.36 16.51 12.30
C ILE A 172 1.41 16.93 10.84
N THR A 173 2.16 17.96 10.63
CA THR A 173 2.49 18.66 9.39
C THR A 173 2.33 17.84 8.12
N ASN A 174 1.53 18.37 7.25
CA ASN A 174 1.29 17.98 5.88
C ASN A 174 2.53 17.45 5.18
N PHE A 175 2.52 16.19 4.77
CA PHE A 175 3.27 15.79 3.60
C PHE A 175 2.58 16.42 2.38
N GLY A 176 3.06 17.58 2.02
CA GLY A 176 2.91 18.25 0.76
C GLY A 176 1.49 18.38 0.21
N ASP A 177 1.15 19.60 -0.03
CA ASP A 177 0.12 20.19 -0.84
C ASP A 177 -1.23 20.40 -0.18
N GLY A 178 -1.34 21.66 0.19
CA GLY A 178 -2.62 22.27 0.45
C GLY A 178 -3.60 22.06 -0.70
N ARG A 179 -4.67 21.42 -0.41
CA ARG A 179 -6.00 21.71 -0.90
C ARG A 179 -6.95 21.59 0.27
#